data_741644909cff31eb1ccc6f3dce36aef6
#
_entry.id   741644909cff31eb1ccc6f3dce36aef6
#
_cell.length_a   1.000
_cell.length_b   1.000
_cell.length_c   1.000
_cell.angle_alpha   90.00
_cell.angle_beta   90.00
_cell.angle_gamma   90.00
#
_symmetry.space_group_name_H-M   'P 1'
#
loop_
_entity.id
_entity.type
_entity.pdbx_description
1 polymer ?
#
loop_
_entity_poly.entity_id
_entity_poly.type
_entity_poly.pdbx_seq_one_letter_code
_entity_poly.pdbx_strand_id
1 'polypeptide(L)'
;MKPHANSFTLSTLAVIIFTSWILAGANVAFASPRQNILADYAARVKIQTPGFEGFSTDRGKKLFLSKPGTGKPDIPSCTTCHSNNPANPGQTRAGKAIEPMAVSRSPARYTDFKKVEKWFRRNCKSVTGRICTSLAQYPT
;
A
#
# COMPACT_ATOMS: atom_id res chain seq x y z
N MET A 1 -43.56 77.64 -27.72
CA MET A 1 -42.82 77.03 -26.63
C MET A 1 -42.92 75.51 -26.79
N LYS A 2 -41.83 74.85 -27.18
CA LYS A 2 -41.76 73.37 -27.37
C LYS A 2 -41.09 72.76 -26.17
N PRO A 3 -41.65 71.70 -25.54
CA PRO A 3 -40.92 70.92 -24.55
C PRO A 3 -40.05 69.93 -25.25
N HIS A 4 -38.80 69.84 -24.80
CA HIS A 4 -37.82 68.94 -25.25
C HIS A 4 -38.10 67.55 -24.64
N ALA A 5 -38.23 66.53 -25.47
CA ALA A 5 -38.31 65.14 -25.05
C ALA A 5 -36.89 64.66 -24.76
N ASN A 6 -36.64 64.35 -23.52
CA ASN A 6 -35.40 63.65 -23.12
C ASN A 6 -35.51 62.14 -23.48
N SER A 7 -34.70 61.74 -24.42
CA SER A 7 -34.53 60.38 -24.80
C SER A 7 -33.64 59.67 -23.76
N PHE A 8 -34.25 58.90 -22.92
CA PHE A 8 -33.50 57.98 -22.04
C PHE A 8 -33.00 56.80 -22.86
N THR A 9 -31.72 56.79 -23.19
CA THR A 9 -31.05 55.66 -23.73
C THR A 9 -30.89 54.64 -22.60
N LEU A 10 -31.66 53.52 -22.67
CA LEU A 10 -31.42 52.34 -21.84
C LEU A 10 -30.09 51.72 -22.24
N SER A 11 -29.08 51.97 -21.43
CA SER A 11 -27.82 51.29 -21.51
C SER A 11 -28.01 49.88 -20.99
N THR A 12 -28.12 48.91 -21.89
CA THR A 12 -28.14 47.48 -21.57
C THR A 12 -26.76 47.08 -21.05
N LEU A 13 -26.63 47.06 -19.74
CA LEU A 13 -25.52 46.42 -19.06
C LEU A 13 -25.62 44.90 -19.32
N ALA A 14 -24.89 44.43 -20.32
CA ALA A 14 -24.64 43.03 -20.53
C ALA A 14 -23.76 42.53 -19.37
N VAL A 15 -24.40 41.96 -18.36
CA VAL A 15 -23.72 41.20 -17.29
C VAL A 15 -23.20 39.91 -17.91
N ILE A 16 -21.94 39.95 -18.34
CA ILE A 16 -21.20 38.73 -18.73
C ILE A 16 -20.91 37.98 -17.43
N ILE A 17 -21.80 37.06 -17.10
CA ILE A 17 -21.54 36.04 -16.06
C ILE A 17 -20.49 35.09 -16.64
N PHE A 18 -19.23 35.38 -16.38
CA PHE A 18 -18.14 34.44 -16.57
C PHE A 18 -18.36 33.33 -15.52
N THR A 19 -19.13 32.32 -15.87
CA THR A 19 -19.13 31.06 -15.15
C THR A 19 -17.76 30.41 -15.36
N SER A 20 -16.83 30.77 -14.49
CA SER A 20 -15.57 30.01 -14.34
C SER A 20 -15.91 28.58 -13.92
N TRP A 21 -16.06 27.70 -14.87
CA TRP A 21 -16.02 26.27 -14.62
C TRP A 21 -14.60 25.97 -14.13
N ILE A 22 -14.45 25.96 -12.82
CA ILE A 22 -13.30 25.35 -12.18
C ILE A 22 -13.42 23.88 -12.54
N LEU A 23 -12.72 23.45 -13.60
CA LEU A 23 -12.39 22.06 -13.83
C LEU A 23 -11.53 21.66 -12.61
N ALA A 24 -12.19 21.21 -11.55
CA ALA A 24 -11.56 20.45 -10.51
C ALA A 24 -11.04 19.18 -11.20
N GLY A 25 -9.81 19.23 -11.68
CA GLY A 25 -9.11 18.09 -12.23
C GLY A 25 -9.08 17.03 -11.13
N ALA A 26 -9.98 16.06 -11.22
CA ALA A 26 -9.89 14.87 -10.38
C ALA A 26 -8.52 14.26 -10.66
N ASN A 27 -7.58 14.50 -9.76
CA ASN A 27 -6.31 13.78 -9.76
C ASN A 27 -6.66 12.32 -9.54
N VAL A 28 -6.78 11.57 -10.63
CA VAL A 28 -6.92 10.12 -10.57
C VAL A 28 -5.57 9.62 -10.06
N ALA A 29 -5.47 9.48 -8.75
CA ALA A 29 -4.30 8.90 -8.12
C ALA A 29 -4.25 7.43 -8.53
N PHE A 30 -3.42 7.09 -9.51
CA PHE A 30 -3.15 5.72 -9.85
C PHE A 30 -2.55 5.03 -8.64
N ALA A 31 -3.19 3.93 -8.21
CA ALA A 31 -2.68 3.13 -7.13
C ALA A 31 -1.27 2.63 -7.48
N SER A 32 -0.33 2.77 -6.55
CA SER A 32 1.04 2.28 -6.78
C SER A 32 1.02 0.75 -6.94
N PRO A 33 2.00 0.15 -7.64
CA PRO A 33 2.09 -1.30 -7.76
C PRO A 33 2.01 -2.04 -6.42
N ARG A 34 2.50 -1.42 -5.36
CA ARG A 34 2.46 -1.92 -3.99
C ARG A 34 1.04 -1.91 -3.42
N GLN A 35 0.29 -0.84 -3.68
CA GLN A 35 -1.13 -0.76 -3.29
C GLN A 35 -1.98 -1.80 -4.03
N ASN A 36 -1.70 -2.04 -5.31
CA ASN A 36 -2.38 -3.08 -6.08
C ASN A 36 -2.13 -4.48 -5.50
N ILE A 37 -0.90 -4.76 -5.08
CA ILE A 37 -0.55 -6.04 -4.42
C ILE A 37 -1.29 -6.17 -3.09
N LEU A 38 -1.33 -5.12 -2.28
CA LEU A 38 -2.08 -5.13 -1.02
C LEU A 38 -3.58 -5.32 -1.23
N ALA A 39 -4.16 -4.68 -2.25
CA ALA A 39 -5.57 -4.83 -2.60
C ALA A 39 -5.90 -6.25 -3.05
N ASP A 40 -5.04 -6.87 -3.87
CA ASP A 40 -5.20 -8.27 -4.29
C ASP A 40 -5.18 -9.23 -3.08
N TYR A 41 -4.22 -9.08 -2.18
CA TYR A 41 -4.19 -9.88 -0.95
C TYR A 41 -5.42 -9.64 -0.07
N ALA A 42 -5.87 -8.40 0.07
CA ALA A 42 -7.07 -8.09 0.84
C ALA A 42 -8.33 -8.74 0.25
N ALA A 43 -8.48 -8.71 -1.08
CA ALA A 43 -9.58 -9.37 -1.76
C ALA A 43 -9.60 -10.89 -1.50
N ARG A 44 -8.45 -11.54 -1.60
CA ARG A 44 -8.31 -12.98 -1.32
C ARG A 44 -8.65 -13.33 0.13
N VAL A 45 -8.23 -12.50 1.09
CA VAL A 45 -8.56 -12.72 2.51
C VAL A 45 -10.04 -12.55 2.76
N LYS A 46 -10.69 -11.54 2.17
CA LYS A 46 -12.14 -11.30 2.33
C LYS A 46 -13.01 -12.47 1.87
N ILE A 47 -12.60 -13.17 0.80
CA ILE A 47 -13.32 -14.36 0.32
C ILE A 47 -13.34 -15.45 1.39
N GLN A 48 -12.28 -15.58 2.16
CA GLN A 48 -12.06 -16.66 3.11
C GLN A 48 -12.43 -16.24 4.56
N THR A 49 -12.43 -14.94 4.82
CA THR A 49 -12.72 -14.35 6.14
C THR A 49 -13.61 -13.12 5.93
N PRO A 50 -14.93 -13.29 5.87
CA PRO A 50 -15.86 -12.18 5.59
C PRO A 50 -15.75 -10.99 6.54
N GLY A 51 -15.35 -11.21 7.80
CA GLY A 51 -15.10 -10.16 8.80
C GLY A 51 -13.71 -9.49 8.70
N PHE A 52 -12.96 -9.70 7.63
CA PHE A 52 -11.64 -9.08 7.48
C PHE A 52 -11.77 -7.56 7.23
N GLU A 53 -11.31 -6.77 8.20
CA GLU A 53 -11.35 -5.30 8.17
C GLU A 53 -10.10 -4.66 7.55
N GLY A 54 -9.00 -5.42 7.39
CA GLY A 54 -7.78 -4.94 6.79
C GLY A 54 -6.50 -5.48 7.42
N PHE A 55 -5.37 -5.11 6.80
CA PHE A 55 -4.06 -5.43 7.32
C PHE A 55 -3.69 -4.51 8.49
N SER A 56 -3.01 -5.06 9.50
CA SER A 56 -2.52 -4.31 10.65
C SER A 56 -0.99 -4.32 10.67
N THR A 57 -0.41 -3.13 10.78
CA THR A 57 1.04 -2.96 10.93
C THR A 57 1.56 -3.60 12.21
N ASP A 58 0.80 -3.52 13.31
CA ASP A 58 1.19 -4.08 14.60
C ASP A 58 1.21 -5.61 14.57
N ARG A 59 0.18 -6.23 13.98
CA ARG A 59 0.19 -7.69 13.78
C ARG A 59 1.35 -8.11 12.89
N GLY A 60 1.60 -7.38 11.80
CA GLY A 60 2.74 -7.64 10.92
C GLY A 60 4.08 -7.52 11.63
N LYS A 61 4.26 -6.48 12.45
CA LYS A 61 5.46 -6.28 13.26
C LYS A 61 5.64 -7.40 14.28
N LYS A 62 4.57 -7.78 14.99
CA LYS A 62 4.58 -8.88 15.96
C LYS A 62 4.99 -10.19 15.31
N LEU A 63 4.42 -10.53 14.14
CA LEU A 63 4.80 -11.71 13.37
C LEU A 63 6.26 -11.66 12.93
N PHE A 64 6.72 -10.52 12.42
CA PHE A 64 8.10 -10.33 11.95
C PHE A 64 9.13 -10.58 13.05
N LEU A 65 8.84 -10.15 14.27
CA LEU A 65 9.72 -10.30 15.43
C LEU A 65 9.53 -11.62 16.17
N SER A 66 8.49 -12.40 15.86
CA SER A 66 8.17 -13.65 16.56
C SER A 66 9.12 -14.78 16.18
N LYS A 67 9.16 -15.79 17.05
CA LYS A 67 9.83 -17.09 16.84
C LYS A 67 8.78 -18.20 16.88
N PRO A 68 8.10 -18.51 15.78
CA PRO A 68 6.99 -19.48 15.78
C PRO A 68 7.39 -20.89 16.22
N GLY A 69 8.65 -21.27 16.08
CA GLY A 69 9.15 -22.58 16.49
C GLY A 69 8.72 -23.77 15.61
N THR A 70 7.98 -23.50 14.53
CA THR A 70 7.39 -24.52 13.65
C THR A 70 8.10 -24.63 12.31
N GLY A 71 9.06 -23.78 12.05
CA GLY A 71 9.87 -23.77 10.83
C GLY A 71 11.20 -24.52 10.97
N LYS A 72 12.16 -24.09 10.19
CA LYS A 72 13.52 -24.62 10.26
C LYS A 72 14.19 -24.19 11.56
N PRO A 73 14.82 -25.10 12.31
CA PRO A 73 15.45 -24.74 13.59
C PRO A 73 16.54 -23.65 13.47
N ASP A 74 17.20 -23.61 12.33
CA ASP A 74 18.26 -22.66 12.02
C ASP A 74 17.76 -21.33 11.45
N ILE A 75 16.44 -21.20 11.24
CA ILE A 75 15.76 -19.96 10.79
C ILE A 75 14.52 -19.72 11.67
N PRO A 76 14.71 -19.48 12.97
CA PRO A 76 13.58 -19.41 13.92
C PRO A 76 12.70 -18.16 13.75
N SER A 77 13.14 -17.12 13.05
CA SER A 77 12.38 -15.89 12.84
C SER A 77 12.75 -15.19 11.53
N CYS A 78 11.95 -14.22 11.11
CA CYS A 78 12.31 -13.36 9.98
C CYS A 78 13.59 -12.57 10.27
N THR A 79 13.80 -12.19 11.52
CA THR A 79 14.96 -11.42 11.97
C THR A 79 16.27 -12.21 11.98
N THR A 80 16.24 -13.52 11.76
CA THR A 80 17.44 -14.35 11.57
C THR A 80 18.26 -13.88 10.35
N CYS A 81 17.58 -13.44 9.30
CA CYS A 81 18.22 -12.93 8.08
C CYS A 81 17.98 -11.44 7.88
N HIS A 82 16.90 -10.91 8.44
CA HIS A 82 16.59 -9.49 8.41
C HIS A 82 16.84 -8.90 9.79
N SER A 83 17.37 -7.70 9.86
CA SER A 83 17.56 -7.01 11.15
C SER A 83 16.22 -6.83 11.89
N ASN A 84 16.27 -6.66 13.21
CA ASN A 84 15.10 -6.29 14.01
C ASN A 84 14.49 -4.94 13.59
N ASN A 85 15.29 -4.09 12.95
CA ASN A 85 14.83 -2.87 12.31
C ASN A 85 14.77 -3.08 10.79
N PRO A 86 13.59 -3.08 10.17
CA PRO A 86 13.44 -3.29 8.72
C PRO A 86 14.16 -2.24 7.84
N ALA A 87 14.54 -1.10 8.41
CA ALA A 87 15.32 -0.07 7.72
C ALA A 87 16.82 -0.38 7.61
N ASN A 88 17.29 -1.38 8.33
CA ASN A 88 18.69 -1.83 8.26
C ASN A 88 18.83 -2.97 7.25
N PRO A 89 20.04 -3.11 6.64
CA PRO A 89 20.35 -4.29 5.83
C PRO A 89 20.34 -5.56 6.68
N GLY A 90 20.08 -6.66 6.02
CA GLY A 90 20.19 -8.00 6.58
C GLY A 90 21.31 -8.79 5.92
N GLN A 91 21.40 -10.08 6.27
CA GLN A 91 22.36 -11.00 5.70
C GLN A 91 21.80 -12.41 5.63
N THR A 92 22.03 -13.10 4.53
CA THR A 92 21.73 -14.53 4.45
C THR A 92 22.70 -15.33 5.33
N ARG A 93 22.35 -16.58 5.63
CA ARG A 93 23.24 -17.51 6.34
C ARG A 93 24.57 -17.75 5.60
N ALA A 94 24.57 -17.63 4.28
CA ALA A 94 25.78 -17.73 3.46
C ALA A 94 26.55 -16.40 3.34
N GLY A 95 26.27 -15.40 4.20
CA GLY A 95 26.98 -14.13 4.21
C GLY A 95 26.55 -13.12 3.13
N LYS A 96 25.62 -13.47 2.25
CA LYS A 96 25.16 -12.54 1.20
C LYS A 96 24.30 -11.42 1.80
N ALA A 97 24.62 -10.17 1.49
CA ALA A 97 23.85 -9.01 1.92
C ALA A 97 22.40 -9.06 1.41
N ILE A 98 21.48 -8.60 2.24
CA ILE A 98 20.07 -8.42 1.93
C ILE A 98 19.74 -6.93 2.12
N GLU A 99 19.25 -6.31 1.08
CA GLU A 99 18.79 -4.92 1.14
C GLU A 99 17.71 -4.72 2.23
N PRO A 100 17.61 -3.51 2.82
CA PRO A 100 16.60 -3.19 3.80
C PRO A 100 15.19 -3.59 3.34
N MET A 101 14.34 -4.05 4.26
CA MET A 101 12.95 -4.38 3.95
C MET A 101 12.04 -3.16 3.89
N ALA A 102 12.38 -2.09 4.62
CA ALA A 102 11.58 -0.87 4.61
C ALA A 102 11.61 -0.20 3.23
N VAL A 103 10.43 0.15 2.72
CA VAL A 103 10.28 0.79 1.40
C VAL A 103 10.91 2.18 1.34
N SER A 104 11.03 2.85 2.47
CA SER A 104 11.76 4.13 2.58
C SER A 104 13.25 4.01 2.28
N ARG A 105 13.82 2.80 2.41
CA ARG A 105 15.23 2.51 2.13
C ARG A 105 15.41 1.75 0.83
N SER A 106 14.40 0.99 0.41
CA SER A 106 14.38 0.16 -0.80
C SER A 106 13.08 0.38 -1.57
N PRO A 107 12.93 1.49 -2.31
CA PRO A 107 11.66 1.89 -2.95
C PRO A 107 11.09 0.87 -3.94
N ALA A 108 11.93 0.06 -4.58
CA ALA A 108 11.51 -0.98 -5.52
C ALA A 108 10.96 -2.25 -4.84
N ARG A 109 11.02 -2.35 -3.49
CA ARG A 109 10.47 -3.51 -2.79
C ARG A 109 8.95 -3.56 -2.91
N TYR A 110 8.44 -4.80 -3.01
CA TYR A 110 7.01 -5.10 -3.07
C TYR A 110 6.27 -4.43 -4.24
N THR A 111 6.96 -4.23 -5.37
CA THR A 111 6.36 -3.67 -6.59
C THR A 111 6.11 -4.73 -7.68
N ASP A 112 6.71 -5.90 -7.54
CA ASP A 112 6.55 -7.05 -8.43
C ASP A 112 5.78 -8.16 -7.70
N PHE A 113 4.54 -8.42 -8.15
CA PHE A 113 3.65 -9.41 -7.55
C PHE A 113 4.26 -10.82 -7.54
N LYS A 114 4.81 -11.27 -8.67
CA LYS A 114 5.42 -12.62 -8.78
C LYS A 114 6.60 -12.79 -7.83
N LYS A 115 7.39 -11.73 -7.68
CA LYS A 115 8.52 -11.72 -6.75
C LYS A 115 8.06 -11.74 -5.30
N VAL A 116 7.01 -11.00 -4.95
CA VAL A 116 6.40 -11.02 -3.61
C VAL A 116 5.89 -12.42 -3.27
N GLU A 117 5.07 -13.03 -4.14
CA GLU A 117 4.55 -14.39 -3.98
C GLU A 117 5.67 -15.42 -3.78
N LYS A 118 6.71 -15.37 -4.63
CA LYS A 118 7.87 -16.27 -4.53
C LYS A 118 8.54 -16.19 -3.16
N TRP A 119 8.79 -14.96 -2.69
CA TRP A 119 9.50 -14.75 -1.43
C TRP A 119 8.63 -15.06 -0.21
N PHE A 120 7.35 -14.75 -0.25
CA PHE A 120 6.42 -15.16 0.81
C PHE A 120 6.37 -16.66 0.96
N ARG A 121 6.20 -17.40 -0.14
CA ARG A 121 6.18 -18.87 -0.11
C ARG A 121 7.45 -19.44 0.51
N ARG A 122 8.62 -18.96 0.11
CA ARG A 122 9.91 -19.46 0.61
C ARG A 122 10.15 -19.11 2.07
N ASN A 123 9.98 -17.85 2.42
CA ASN A 123 10.32 -17.35 3.75
C ASN A 123 9.35 -17.86 4.80
N CYS A 124 8.05 -17.86 4.51
CA CYS A 124 7.07 -18.44 5.41
C CYS A 124 7.35 -19.93 5.66
N LYS A 125 7.57 -20.73 4.62
CA LYS A 125 7.90 -22.14 4.80
C LYS A 125 9.15 -22.32 5.66
N SER A 126 10.15 -21.45 5.53
CA SER A 126 11.37 -21.54 6.34
C SER A 126 11.13 -21.17 7.81
N VAL A 127 10.34 -20.12 8.09
CA VAL A 127 10.16 -19.58 9.44
C VAL A 127 8.99 -20.23 10.17
N THR A 128 7.88 -20.52 9.47
CA THR A 128 6.63 -21.01 10.09
C THR A 128 6.33 -22.48 9.76
N GLY A 129 7.17 -23.16 8.99
CA GLY A 129 6.96 -24.56 8.55
C GLY A 129 5.86 -24.73 7.50
N ARG A 130 5.13 -23.67 7.16
CA ARG A 130 3.99 -23.71 6.23
C ARG A 130 4.06 -22.59 5.20
N ILE A 131 3.36 -22.77 4.10
CA ILE A 131 3.20 -21.69 3.12
C ILE A 131 2.29 -20.63 3.74
N CYS A 132 2.70 -19.36 3.73
CA CYS A 132 1.82 -18.27 4.04
C CYS A 132 0.85 -18.10 2.86
N THR A 133 -0.33 -18.62 3.04
CA THR A 133 -1.50 -18.25 2.26
C THR A 133 -2.10 -16.99 2.87
N SER A 134 -2.97 -16.33 2.15
CA SER A 134 -3.69 -15.17 2.67
C SER A 134 -4.37 -15.40 4.03
N LEU A 135 -4.74 -16.64 4.35
CA LEU A 135 -5.31 -17.06 5.64
C LEU A 135 -4.28 -17.32 6.73
N ALA A 136 -3.16 -17.91 6.35
CA ALA A 136 -2.16 -18.38 7.32
C ALA A 136 -1.36 -17.25 7.99
N GLN A 137 -1.54 -16.02 7.53
CA GLN A 137 -0.86 -14.84 8.09
C GLN A 137 -1.62 -14.21 9.26
N TYR A 138 -2.86 -14.66 9.53
CA TYR A 138 -3.71 -14.06 10.58
C TYR A 138 -4.35 -15.17 11.44
N PRO A 139 -3.62 -15.69 12.45
CA PRO A 139 -4.32 -16.39 13.53
C PRO A 139 -5.28 -15.38 14.17
N THR A 140 -6.52 -15.77 14.27
CA THR A 140 -7.60 -15.07 14.99
C THR A 140 -7.20 -14.81 16.43
#